data_d2cbfa55c1fec3b67d8c77433a01d085
#
_entry.id   d2cbfa55c1fec3b67d8c77433a01d085
#
_cell.length_a   1.000
_cell.length_b   1.000
_cell.length_c   1.000
_cell.angle_alpha   90.00
_cell.angle_beta   90.00
_cell.angle_gamma   90.00
#
_symmetry.space_group_name_H-M   'P 1'
#
loop_
_entity.id
_entity.type
_entity.pdbx_description
1 polymer ?
#
loop_
_entity_poly.entity_id
_entity_poly.type
_entity_poly.pdbx_seq_one_letter_code
_entity_poly.pdbx_strand_id
1 'polypeptide(L)'
;MSSRYRTLLGHLLLAVGSTAGFVLLIELAAKVAGLPLGAPLLPDSRNCLQRSSLLSMEFRPHCHGALSFAAFDTNDLGLRSPEVRDDGSRRILAIGDSCTWGWAVPQDGSYPAVLQRLLDQRSDGTRYQVINAGTPGYTSYHGLQYLRERGLALHPFILILGYGFNDATTDGDVEEQLAAERRLLPVMLVDDFLFLHSRAYAFARRHSMAARRDPRQRVDPARFGQHLEEMITLARADGVHTMALSFSATQQGPYGEALASVATQLAIPVVTYQGPRFDVVHPTAEGYGALAALILERLEHEGWVE
;
A
#
# COMPACT_ATOMS: atom_id res chain seq x y z
N MET A 1 8.16 -56.38 4.10
CA MET A 1 8.85 -55.35 3.26
C MET A 1 9.97 -56.04 2.49
N SER A 2 9.93 -55.98 1.15
CA SER A 2 10.93 -56.64 0.31
C SER A 2 12.32 -55.96 0.49
N SER A 3 13.40 -56.71 0.25
CA SER A 3 14.78 -56.24 0.30
C SER A 3 14.98 -54.94 -0.52
N ARG A 4 14.32 -54.81 -1.68
CA ARG A 4 14.37 -53.64 -2.55
C ARG A 4 13.84 -52.35 -1.87
N TYR A 5 12.78 -52.43 -1.06
CA TYR A 5 12.26 -51.29 -0.33
C TYR A 5 13.21 -50.78 0.76
N ARG A 6 13.91 -51.70 1.46
CA ARG A 6 14.91 -51.32 2.47
C ARG A 6 16.11 -50.62 1.84
N THR A 7 16.57 -51.06 0.66
CA THR A 7 17.68 -50.44 -0.05
C THR A 7 17.28 -49.06 -0.59
N LEU A 8 16.09 -48.93 -1.19
CA LEU A 8 15.57 -47.65 -1.66
C LEU A 8 15.40 -46.63 -0.53
N LEU A 9 14.84 -47.08 0.61
CA LEU A 9 14.70 -46.22 1.80
C LEU A 9 16.07 -45.78 2.35
N GLY A 10 17.04 -46.69 2.37
CA GLY A 10 18.42 -46.38 2.76
C GLY A 10 19.07 -45.31 1.87
N HIS A 11 18.95 -45.47 0.56
CA HIS A 11 19.46 -44.47 -0.39
C HIS A 11 18.74 -43.11 -0.25
N LEU A 12 17.43 -43.10 -0.04
CA LEU A 12 16.66 -41.90 0.18
C LEU A 12 17.10 -41.15 1.46
N LEU A 13 17.25 -41.93 2.56
CA LEU A 13 17.71 -41.35 3.83
C LEU A 13 19.14 -40.79 3.74
N LEU A 14 20.01 -41.49 3.01
CA LEU A 14 21.37 -41.01 2.76
C LEU A 14 21.37 -39.73 1.92
N ALA A 15 20.58 -39.71 0.86
CA ALA A 15 20.46 -38.53 0.01
C ALA A 15 19.90 -37.32 0.77
N VAL A 16 18.84 -37.52 1.56
CA VAL A 16 18.27 -36.45 2.40
C VAL A 16 19.27 -35.98 3.46
N GLY A 17 19.92 -36.90 4.14
CA GLY A 17 20.92 -36.59 5.18
C GLY A 17 22.13 -35.86 4.63
N SER A 18 22.66 -36.28 3.46
CA SER A 18 23.78 -35.58 2.81
C SER A 18 23.41 -34.18 2.30
N THR A 19 22.21 -34.03 1.73
CA THR A 19 21.71 -32.74 1.32
C THR A 19 21.52 -31.79 2.51
N ALA A 20 20.92 -32.25 3.57
CA ALA A 20 20.76 -31.49 4.81
C ALA A 20 22.11 -31.07 5.41
N GLY A 21 23.08 -32.02 5.48
CA GLY A 21 24.43 -31.72 5.94
C GLY A 21 25.14 -30.66 5.08
N PHE A 22 25.00 -30.75 3.77
CA PHE A 22 25.57 -29.76 2.84
C PHE A 22 24.95 -28.37 3.02
N VAL A 23 23.63 -28.29 3.16
CA VAL A 23 22.94 -27.00 3.43
C VAL A 23 23.39 -26.40 4.76
N LEU A 24 23.52 -27.20 5.81
CA LEU A 24 24.03 -26.75 7.11
C LEU A 24 25.47 -26.22 7.02
N LEU A 25 26.33 -26.90 6.25
CA LEU A 25 27.72 -26.40 6.03
C LEU A 25 27.78 -25.09 5.30
N ILE A 26 26.95 -24.91 4.27
CA ILE A 26 26.84 -23.63 3.53
C ILE A 26 26.36 -22.53 4.48
N GLU A 27 25.34 -22.79 5.28
CA GLU A 27 24.80 -21.81 6.23
C GLU A 27 25.81 -21.44 7.31
N LEU A 28 26.57 -22.43 7.82
CA LEU A 28 27.65 -22.19 8.76
C LEU A 28 28.77 -21.34 8.15
N ALA A 29 29.17 -21.65 6.92
CA ALA A 29 30.17 -20.86 6.20
C ALA A 29 29.70 -19.41 5.99
N ALA A 30 28.43 -19.22 5.59
CA ALA A 30 27.83 -17.90 5.46
C ALA A 30 27.79 -17.13 6.79
N LYS A 31 27.50 -17.81 7.89
CA LYS A 31 27.54 -17.24 9.24
C LYS A 31 28.97 -16.82 9.65
N VAL A 32 29.95 -17.68 9.42
CA VAL A 32 31.39 -17.42 9.71
C VAL A 32 31.91 -16.25 8.85
N ALA A 33 31.47 -16.16 7.60
CA ALA A 33 31.79 -15.06 6.70
C ALA A 33 31.07 -13.73 7.06
N GLY A 34 30.25 -13.71 8.12
CA GLY A 34 29.56 -12.50 8.56
C GLY A 34 28.44 -12.05 7.63
N LEU A 35 27.93 -12.92 6.73
CA LEU A 35 26.86 -12.54 5.82
C LEU A 35 25.57 -12.24 6.61
N PRO A 36 24.88 -11.13 6.31
CA PRO A 36 23.65 -10.76 7.00
C PRO A 36 22.47 -11.63 6.53
N LEU A 37 21.53 -11.88 7.43
CA LEU A 37 20.20 -12.40 7.07
C LEU A 37 19.47 -11.39 6.16
N GLY A 38 18.41 -11.84 5.53
CA GLY A 38 17.47 -10.95 4.85
C GLY A 38 16.89 -9.93 5.82
N ALA A 39 16.71 -8.71 5.34
CA ALA A 39 15.91 -7.70 6.05
C ALA A 39 14.57 -7.58 5.34
N PRO A 40 13.47 -7.40 6.05
CA PRO A 40 12.18 -7.09 5.43
C PRO A 40 12.26 -5.78 4.66
N LEU A 41 11.37 -5.60 3.68
CA LEU A 41 11.32 -4.40 2.82
C LEU A 41 11.23 -3.10 3.62
N LEU A 42 10.57 -3.15 4.78
CA LEU A 42 10.44 -2.02 5.71
C LEU A 42 10.94 -2.48 7.10
N PRO A 43 12.22 -2.24 7.45
CA PRO A 43 12.84 -2.79 8.66
C PRO A 43 12.08 -2.50 9.96
N ASP A 44 11.53 -1.30 10.10
CA ASP A 44 10.85 -0.85 11.32
C ASP A 44 9.39 -1.33 11.41
N SER A 45 8.82 -1.83 10.31
CA SER A 45 7.47 -2.40 10.24
C SER A 45 7.46 -3.91 9.99
N ARG A 46 8.59 -4.59 10.22
CA ARG A 46 8.80 -6.00 9.84
C ARG A 46 7.75 -6.98 10.35
N ASN A 47 7.11 -6.68 11.46
CA ASN A 47 6.05 -7.52 12.03
C ASN A 47 4.64 -7.09 11.58
N CYS A 48 4.52 -5.94 10.91
CA CYS A 48 3.24 -5.35 10.50
C CYS A 48 2.85 -5.65 9.07
N LEU A 49 3.79 -6.01 8.20
CA LEU A 49 3.50 -6.35 6.81
C LEU A 49 3.25 -7.85 6.65
N GLN A 50 2.30 -8.17 5.78
CA GLN A 50 2.00 -9.54 5.35
C GLN A 50 1.76 -9.59 3.86
N ARG A 51 2.03 -10.75 3.25
CA ARG A 51 1.67 -11.02 1.87
C ARG A 51 0.17 -11.07 1.68
N SER A 52 -0.29 -10.52 0.58
CA SER A 52 -1.69 -10.52 0.18
C SER A 52 -1.83 -11.08 -1.24
N SER A 53 -2.80 -11.96 -1.43
CA SER A 53 -3.16 -12.44 -2.77
C SER A 53 -3.89 -11.38 -3.59
N LEU A 54 -4.39 -10.33 -2.94
CA LEU A 54 -5.12 -9.23 -3.59
C LEU A 54 -4.21 -8.06 -3.93
N LEU A 55 -3.36 -7.64 -2.99
CA LEU A 55 -2.64 -6.36 -3.03
C LEU A 55 -1.11 -6.51 -2.89
N SER A 56 -0.57 -7.73 -3.09
CA SER A 56 0.86 -8.05 -2.89
C SER A 56 1.28 -8.01 -1.42
N MET A 57 1.21 -6.85 -0.79
CA MET A 57 1.57 -6.61 0.62
C MET A 57 0.50 -5.76 1.28
N GLU A 58 0.13 -6.11 2.51
CA GLU A 58 -0.84 -5.40 3.34
C GLU A 58 -0.32 -5.26 4.77
N PHE A 59 -0.83 -4.29 5.50
CA PHE A 59 -0.59 -4.24 6.94
C PHE A 59 -1.50 -5.23 7.67
N ARG A 60 -0.95 -5.84 8.72
CA ARG A 60 -1.70 -6.74 9.61
C ARG A 60 -2.65 -5.93 10.49
N PRO A 61 -3.81 -6.50 10.83
CA PRO A 61 -4.65 -5.95 11.90
C PRO A 61 -3.90 -5.81 13.23
N HIS A 62 -4.28 -4.81 14.02
CA HIS A 62 -3.80 -4.56 15.38
C HIS A 62 -2.28 -4.56 15.52
N CYS A 63 -1.58 -4.02 14.53
CA CYS A 63 -0.14 -3.96 14.55
C CYS A 63 0.37 -2.62 15.04
N HIS A 64 1.36 -2.65 15.94
CA HIS A 64 2.14 -1.49 16.37
C HIS A 64 3.47 -1.50 15.64
N GLY A 65 3.79 -0.45 14.90
CA GLY A 65 4.99 -0.36 14.11
C GLY A 65 5.56 1.04 14.04
N ALA A 66 6.67 1.17 13.34
CA ALA A 66 7.24 2.45 12.95
C ALA A 66 7.58 2.43 11.47
N LEU A 67 7.35 3.54 10.79
CA LEU A 67 7.69 3.72 9.38
C LEU A 67 8.16 5.15 9.17
N SER A 68 9.33 5.31 8.54
CA SER A 68 9.93 6.64 8.33
C SER A 68 9.99 7.49 9.60
N PHE A 69 10.48 6.88 10.70
CA PHE A 69 10.68 7.51 12.02
C PHE A 69 9.38 7.85 12.77
N ALA A 70 8.21 7.54 12.23
CA ALA A 70 6.93 7.78 12.87
C ALA A 70 6.27 6.46 13.29
N ALA A 71 5.82 6.39 14.54
CA ALA A 71 5.04 5.26 15.03
C ALA A 71 3.64 5.26 14.40
N PHE A 72 3.09 4.08 14.22
CA PHE A 72 1.73 3.89 13.73
C PHE A 72 1.07 2.67 14.35
N ASP A 73 -0.25 2.73 14.39
CA ASP A 73 -1.12 1.63 14.76
C ASP A 73 -2.07 1.32 13.61
N THR A 74 -2.42 0.04 13.46
CA THR A 74 -3.45 -0.39 12.53
C THR A 74 -4.66 -0.93 13.28
N ASN A 75 -5.84 -0.69 12.72
CA ASN A 75 -7.10 -1.19 13.24
C ASN A 75 -7.34 -2.68 12.86
N ASP A 76 -8.54 -3.21 13.13
CA ASP A 76 -8.97 -4.57 12.80
C ASP A 76 -8.95 -4.89 11.29
N LEU A 77 -8.95 -3.86 10.43
CA LEU A 77 -8.82 -4.01 8.97
C LEU A 77 -7.37 -3.85 8.46
N GLY A 78 -6.39 -3.65 9.34
CA GLY A 78 -5.02 -3.35 8.95
C GLY A 78 -4.82 -1.92 8.42
N LEU A 79 -5.76 -1.01 8.64
CA LEU A 79 -5.70 0.37 8.18
C LEU A 79 -5.08 1.27 9.25
N ARG A 80 -4.31 2.28 8.84
CA ARG A 80 -3.80 3.33 9.73
C ARG A 80 -4.92 4.32 10.10
N SER A 81 -5.89 3.81 10.83
CA SER A 81 -7.13 4.50 11.16
C SER A 81 -7.65 3.99 12.51
N PRO A 82 -8.43 4.77 13.26
CA PRO A 82 -9.26 4.22 14.31
C PRO A 82 -10.18 3.10 13.80
N GLU A 83 -10.76 2.32 14.72
CA GLU A 83 -11.73 1.29 14.37
C GLU A 83 -12.92 1.89 13.61
N VAL A 84 -13.43 1.15 12.62
CA VAL A 84 -14.60 1.58 11.85
C VAL A 84 -15.83 1.48 12.73
N ARG A 85 -16.51 2.62 12.91
CA ARG A 85 -17.68 2.73 13.80
C ARG A 85 -18.95 2.32 13.07
N ASP A 86 -19.83 1.67 13.78
CA ASP A 86 -21.21 1.40 13.35
C ASP A 86 -22.20 2.24 14.20
N ASP A 87 -22.06 3.56 14.12
CA ASP A 87 -22.76 4.54 14.95
C ASP A 87 -23.59 5.53 14.12
N GLY A 88 -23.78 5.25 12.84
CA GLY A 88 -24.49 6.11 11.89
C GLY A 88 -23.67 7.29 11.37
N SER A 89 -22.35 7.35 11.64
CA SER A 89 -21.47 8.37 11.08
C SER A 89 -21.38 8.25 9.55
N ARG A 90 -21.36 9.38 8.85
CA ARG A 90 -21.05 9.42 7.41
C ARG A 90 -19.57 9.14 7.21
N ARG A 91 -19.23 8.09 6.49
CA ARG A 91 -17.84 7.65 6.30
C ARG A 91 -17.19 8.36 5.12
N ILE A 92 -15.98 8.88 5.33
CA ILE A 92 -15.12 9.47 4.29
C ILE A 92 -13.95 8.50 4.12
N LEU A 93 -13.92 7.76 3.01
CA LEU A 93 -12.87 6.80 2.73
C LEU A 93 -11.76 7.48 1.92
N ALA A 94 -10.57 7.57 2.49
CA ALA A 94 -9.39 8.07 1.80
C ALA A 94 -8.51 6.89 1.36
N ILE A 95 -8.45 6.62 0.04
CA ILE A 95 -7.57 5.62 -0.55
C ILE A 95 -6.44 6.30 -1.32
N GLY A 96 -5.24 5.73 -1.24
CA GLY A 96 -4.07 6.33 -1.86
C GLY A 96 -2.78 5.62 -1.48
N ASP A 97 -1.70 6.31 -1.72
CA ASP A 97 -0.34 5.83 -1.46
C ASP A 97 0.21 6.35 -0.10
N SER A 98 1.54 6.50 -0.02
CA SER A 98 2.24 7.03 1.15
C SER A 98 1.81 8.45 1.54
N CYS A 99 1.34 9.27 0.60
CA CYS A 99 0.82 10.61 0.89
C CYS A 99 -0.51 10.53 1.65
N THR A 100 -1.37 9.58 1.32
CA THR A 100 -2.62 9.33 2.08
C THR A 100 -2.33 8.63 3.40
N TRP A 101 -1.41 7.67 3.41
CA TRP A 101 -0.93 7.03 4.65
C TRP A 101 -0.49 8.07 5.69
N GLY A 102 0.22 9.11 5.28
CA GLY A 102 0.86 10.08 6.16
C GLY A 102 2.32 9.72 6.42
N TRP A 103 3.15 9.71 5.34
CA TRP A 103 4.57 9.40 5.44
C TRP A 103 5.31 10.40 6.32
N ALA A 104 6.20 9.90 7.17
CA ALA A 104 7.09 10.67 8.05
C ALA A 104 6.37 11.57 9.09
N VAL A 105 5.08 11.35 9.36
CA VAL A 105 4.35 12.07 10.41
C VAL A 105 3.70 11.10 11.41
N PRO A 106 3.48 11.52 12.67
CA PRO A 106 2.74 10.72 13.65
C PRO A 106 1.34 10.36 13.14
N GLN A 107 0.69 9.38 13.79
CA GLN A 107 -0.63 8.89 13.41
C GLN A 107 -1.66 10.01 13.22
N ASP A 108 -1.69 10.94 14.14
CA ASP A 108 -2.59 12.10 14.16
C ASP A 108 -2.18 13.24 13.22
N GLY A 109 -0.98 13.15 12.60
CA GLY A 109 -0.44 14.14 11.67
C GLY A 109 -0.80 13.92 10.20
N SER A 110 -1.34 12.76 9.83
CA SER A 110 -1.78 12.50 8.44
C SER A 110 -3.00 13.35 8.07
N TYR A 111 -3.15 13.72 6.78
CA TYR A 111 -4.30 14.54 6.40
C TYR A 111 -5.67 13.91 6.74
N PRO A 112 -5.87 12.58 6.66
CA PRO A 112 -7.14 12.01 7.08
C PRO A 112 -7.42 12.20 8.57
N ALA A 113 -6.40 12.07 9.42
CA ALA A 113 -6.54 12.30 10.86
C ALA A 113 -6.76 13.79 11.19
N VAL A 114 -6.09 14.70 10.47
CA VAL A 114 -6.33 16.14 10.62
C VAL A 114 -7.74 16.51 10.14
N LEU A 115 -8.18 15.97 9.00
CA LEU A 115 -9.54 16.19 8.48
C LEU A 115 -10.60 15.70 9.48
N GLN A 116 -10.39 14.54 10.12
CA GLN A 116 -11.28 14.07 11.19
C GLN A 116 -11.40 15.11 12.31
N ARG A 117 -10.27 15.64 12.80
CA ARG A 117 -10.31 16.67 13.87
C ARG A 117 -11.02 17.95 13.44
N LEU A 118 -10.86 18.37 12.20
CA LEU A 118 -11.55 19.55 11.67
C LEU A 118 -13.07 19.32 11.59
N LEU A 119 -13.49 18.14 11.16
CA LEU A 119 -14.90 17.76 11.13
C LEU A 119 -15.49 17.61 12.52
N ASP A 120 -14.74 17.08 13.49
CA ASP A 120 -15.20 16.94 14.90
C ASP A 120 -15.39 18.29 15.62
N GLN A 121 -14.78 19.37 15.12
CA GLN A 121 -14.95 20.73 15.67
C GLN A 121 -16.24 21.40 15.18
N ARG A 122 -16.95 20.80 14.25
CA ARG A 122 -18.21 21.33 13.73
C ARG A 122 -19.37 21.04 14.68
N SER A 123 -20.33 21.91 14.70
CA SER A 123 -21.47 21.86 15.60
C SER A 123 -22.82 21.61 14.89
N ASP A 124 -22.79 21.19 13.63
CA ASP A 124 -24.00 20.96 12.82
C ASP A 124 -24.79 19.69 13.22
N GLY A 125 -24.25 18.88 14.15
CA GLY A 125 -24.87 17.64 14.62
C GLY A 125 -24.60 16.44 13.71
N THR A 126 -23.99 16.61 12.54
CA THR A 126 -23.61 15.50 11.65
C THR A 126 -22.30 14.89 12.11
N ARG A 127 -22.27 13.58 12.28
CA ARG A 127 -21.05 12.84 12.62
C ARG A 127 -20.40 12.29 11.37
N TYR A 128 -19.09 12.52 11.27
CA TYR A 128 -18.27 11.96 10.20
C TYR A 128 -17.22 11.00 10.76
N GLN A 129 -16.83 10.03 9.97
CA GLN A 129 -15.66 9.20 10.22
C GLN A 129 -14.75 9.17 9.01
N VAL A 130 -13.53 9.69 9.14
CA VAL A 130 -12.51 9.62 8.10
C VAL A 130 -11.70 8.34 8.28
N ILE A 131 -11.73 7.47 7.27
CA ILE A 131 -11.03 6.19 7.25
C ILE A 131 -9.80 6.34 6.35
N ASN A 132 -8.62 6.20 6.93
CA ASN A 132 -7.35 6.24 6.19
C ASN A 132 -7.00 4.84 5.68
N ALA A 133 -7.26 4.58 4.42
CA ALA A 133 -6.88 3.36 3.71
C ALA A 133 -5.71 3.58 2.72
N GLY A 134 -4.92 4.64 2.93
CA GLY A 134 -3.65 4.82 2.23
C GLY A 134 -2.66 3.73 2.57
N THR A 135 -1.82 3.34 1.61
CA THR A 135 -0.76 2.35 1.83
C THR A 135 0.50 2.72 1.03
N PRO A 136 1.67 2.83 1.68
CA PRO A 136 2.91 3.18 1.01
C PRO A 136 3.22 2.26 -0.16
N GLY A 137 3.60 2.84 -1.30
CA GLY A 137 3.97 2.10 -2.50
C GLY A 137 2.79 1.64 -3.39
N TYR A 138 1.54 1.85 -2.96
CA TYR A 138 0.39 1.50 -3.79
C TYR A 138 0.26 2.41 -5.02
N THR A 139 -0.23 1.85 -6.11
CA THR A 139 -0.59 2.50 -7.36
C THR A 139 -2.10 2.60 -7.49
N SER A 140 -2.59 3.28 -8.52
CA SER A 140 -4.01 3.34 -8.86
C SER A 140 -4.63 1.95 -9.05
N TYR A 141 -3.87 0.99 -9.56
CA TYR A 141 -4.33 -0.41 -9.70
C TYR A 141 -4.62 -1.07 -8.34
N HIS A 142 -3.72 -0.89 -7.36
CA HIS A 142 -3.98 -1.38 -6.00
C HIS A 142 -5.23 -0.73 -5.40
N GLY A 143 -5.39 0.59 -5.62
CA GLY A 143 -6.57 1.33 -5.19
C GLY A 143 -7.86 0.79 -5.78
N LEU A 144 -7.86 0.50 -7.08
CA LEU A 144 -9.00 -0.09 -7.78
C LEU A 144 -9.35 -1.47 -7.22
N GLN A 145 -8.35 -2.34 -7.00
CA GLN A 145 -8.59 -3.66 -6.40
C GLN A 145 -9.12 -3.55 -4.97
N TYR A 146 -8.53 -2.65 -4.16
CA TYR A 146 -8.99 -2.41 -2.80
C TYR A 146 -10.45 -1.90 -2.76
N LEU A 147 -10.77 -0.93 -3.60
CA LEU A 147 -12.11 -0.34 -3.66
C LEU A 147 -13.17 -1.39 -4.01
N ARG A 148 -12.91 -2.22 -5.04
CA ARG A 148 -13.80 -3.30 -5.49
C ARG A 148 -14.07 -4.33 -4.41
N GLU A 149 -13.01 -4.81 -3.77
CA GLU A 149 -13.10 -5.99 -2.91
C GLU A 149 -13.42 -5.65 -1.45
N ARG A 150 -13.15 -4.41 -1.02
CA ARG A 150 -13.26 -4.03 0.40
C ARG A 150 -13.79 -2.62 0.62
N GLY A 151 -13.34 -1.65 -0.19
CA GLY A 151 -13.59 -0.24 0.07
C GLY A 151 -15.08 0.12 0.03
N LEU A 152 -15.81 -0.36 -0.97
CA LEU A 152 -17.26 -0.11 -1.09
C LEU A 152 -18.06 -0.81 0.01
N ALA A 153 -17.60 -1.95 0.51
CA ALA A 153 -18.24 -2.63 1.65
C ALA A 153 -18.17 -1.84 2.96
N LEU A 154 -17.34 -0.80 3.03
CA LEU A 154 -17.34 0.16 4.15
C LEU A 154 -18.45 1.20 4.05
N HIS A 155 -19.28 1.15 3.00
CA HIS A 155 -20.37 2.09 2.73
C HIS A 155 -19.93 3.57 2.89
N PRO A 156 -18.91 4.02 2.14
CA PRO A 156 -18.47 5.40 2.23
C PRO A 156 -19.54 6.35 1.68
N PHE A 157 -19.68 7.51 2.29
CA PHE A 157 -20.46 8.62 1.76
C PHE A 157 -19.62 9.47 0.80
N ILE A 158 -18.30 9.58 1.09
CA ILE A 158 -17.31 10.29 0.26
C ILE A 158 -16.10 9.38 0.05
N LEU A 159 -15.58 9.37 -1.18
CA LEU A 159 -14.32 8.73 -1.58
C LEU A 159 -13.30 9.79 -1.97
N ILE A 160 -12.11 9.73 -1.38
CA ILE A 160 -10.96 10.59 -1.73
C ILE A 160 -9.88 9.72 -2.37
N LEU A 161 -9.46 10.06 -3.60
CA LEU A 161 -8.47 9.32 -4.39
C LEU A 161 -7.13 10.07 -4.41
N GLY A 162 -6.02 9.43 -3.98
CA GLY A 162 -4.69 10.04 -3.96
C GLY A 162 -3.61 9.14 -4.55
N TYR A 163 -3.51 9.07 -5.89
CA TYR A 163 -2.55 8.24 -6.65
C TYR A 163 -1.80 9.03 -7.71
N GLY A 164 -0.79 8.41 -8.32
CA GLY A 164 -0.08 8.89 -9.50
C GLY A 164 1.45 8.83 -9.37
N PHE A 165 2.02 9.11 -8.19
CA PHE A 165 3.48 9.11 -8.02
C PHE A 165 4.08 7.71 -8.20
N ASN A 166 3.53 6.70 -7.51
CA ASN A 166 4.01 5.32 -7.64
C ASN A 166 3.66 4.71 -9.00
N ASP A 167 2.60 5.16 -9.64
CA ASP A 167 2.22 4.76 -10.99
C ASP A 167 3.33 5.13 -11.99
N ALA A 168 3.90 6.32 -11.83
CA ALA A 168 4.96 6.84 -12.69
C ALA A 168 6.34 6.21 -12.46
N THR A 169 6.56 5.49 -11.36
CA THR A 169 7.85 4.85 -11.07
C THR A 169 8.11 3.67 -11.99
N THR A 170 9.40 3.44 -12.32
CA THR A 170 9.83 2.34 -13.20
C THR A 170 10.27 1.14 -12.37
N ASP A 171 9.45 0.11 -12.32
CA ASP A 171 9.74 -1.17 -11.64
C ASP A 171 8.90 -2.32 -12.23
N GLY A 172 8.53 -2.20 -13.51
CA GLY A 172 7.71 -3.15 -14.24
C GLY A 172 6.21 -3.02 -13.99
N ASP A 173 5.42 -3.59 -14.89
CA ASP A 173 3.96 -3.52 -14.87
C ASP A 173 3.37 -4.18 -13.62
N VAL A 174 2.62 -3.41 -12.84
CA VAL A 174 2.08 -3.86 -11.54
C VAL A 174 1.00 -4.93 -11.67
N GLU A 175 0.20 -4.91 -12.74
CA GLU A 175 -0.85 -5.92 -12.93
C GLU A 175 -0.24 -7.27 -13.27
N GLU A 176 0.81 -7.29 -14.12
CA GLU A 176 1.57 -8.49 -14.42
C GLU A 176 2.23 -9.04 -13.14
N GLN A 177 2.82 -8.14 -12.33
CA GLN A 177 3.44 -8.51 -11.06
C GLN A 177 2.41 -9.14 -10.09
N LEU A 178 1.28 -8.49 -9.86
CA LEU A 178 0.24 -9.02 -8.96
C LEU A 178 -0.34 -10.34 -9.48
N ALA A 179 -0.55 -10.47 -10.78
CA ALA A 179 -1.02 -11.72 -11.37
C ALA A 179 -0.02 -12.87 -11.19
N ALA A 180 1.28 -12.59 -11.32
CA ALA A 180 2.35 -13.56 -11.07
C ALA A 180 2.42 -13.90 -9.57
N GLU A 181 2.37 -12.92 -8.68
CA GLU A 181 2.41 -13.10 -7.22
C GLU A 181 1.23 -13.93 -6.70
N ARG A 182 0.02 -13.69 -7.20
CA ARG A 182 -1.15 -14.51 -6.87
C ARG A 182 -0.94 -16.00 -7.18
N ARG A 183 -0.33 -16.30 -8.34
CA ARG A 183 -0.04 -17.69 -8.76
C ARG A 183 1.08 -18.32 -7.95
N LEU A 184 2.06 -17.52 -7.56
CA LEU A 184 3.29 -17.98 -6.90
C LEU A 184 3.27 -17.77 -5.38
N LEU A 185 2.16 -17.33 -4.80
CA LEU A 185 2.08 -17.00 -3.37
C LEU A 185 2.66 -18.07 -2.44
N PRO A 186 2.38 -19.39 -2.60
CA PRO A 186 3.00 -20.40 -1.76
C PRO A 186 4.53 -20.46 -1.88
N VAL A 187 5.04 -20.26 -3.10
CA VAL A 187 6.49 -20.23 -3.37
C VAL A 187 7.11 -18.97 -2.76
N MET A 188 6.43 -17.84 -2.85
CA MET A 188 6.89 -16.56 -2.28
C MET A 188 6.93 -16.59 -0.75
N LEU A 189 6.01 -17.30 -0.09
CA LEU A 189 6.06 -17.50 1.35
C LEU A 189 7.28 -18.32 1.77
N VAL A 190 7.64 -19.35 1.00
CA VAL A 190 8.87 -20.12 1.22
C VAL A 190 10.10 -19.26 0.93
N ASP A 191 10.09 -18.47 -0.15
CA ASP A 191 11.16 -17.54 -0.50
C ASP A 191 11.40 -16.52 0.62
N ASP A 192 10.36 -15.89 1.14
CA ASP A 192 10.45 -14.94 2.25
C ASP A 192 10.96 -15.61 3.53
N PHE A 193 10.47 -16.82 3.84
CA PHE A 193 10.97 -17.57 4.97
C PHE A 193 12.48 -17.85 4.86
N LEU A 194 12.93 -18.37 3.72
CA LEU A 194 14.34 -18.63 3.47
C LEU A 194 15.19 -17.35 3.52
N PHE A 195 14.67 -16.26 2.94
CA PHE A 195 15.35 -14.97 2.94
C PHE A 195 15.59 -14.41 4.35
N LEU A 196 14.62 -14.57 5.24
CA LEU A 196 14.70 -14.09 6.62
C LEU A 196 15.51 -15.02 7.54
N HIS A 197 15.63 -16.31 7.22
CA HIS A 197 16.20 -17.33 8.12
C HIS A 197 17.48 -17.98 7.60
N SER A 198 17.87 -17.77 6.33
CA SER A 198 19.10 -18.31 5.74
C SER A 198 19.99 -17.18 5.20
N ARG A 199 21.22 -17.10 5.72
CA ARG A 199 22.23 -16.12 5.28
C ARG A 199 22.71 -16.39 3.87
N ALA A 200 22.92 -17.67 3.54
CA ALA A 200 23.35 -18.11 2.23
C ALA A 200 22.28 -17.79 1.18
N TYR A 201 21.02 -18.09 1.48
CA TYR A 201 19.89 -17.76 0.61
C TYR A 201 19.72 -16.24 0.44
N ALA A 202 19.78 -15.48 1.53
CA ALA A 202 19.67 -14.02 1.49
C ALA A 202 20.78 -13.39 0.64
N PHE A 203 22.00 -13.90 0.72
CA PHE A 203 23.11 -13.48 -0.13
C PHE A 203 22.84 -13.77 -1.61
N ALA A 204 22.49 -15.00 -1.95
CA ALA A 204 22.22 -15.41 -3.33
C ALA A 204 21.05 -14.61 -3.94
N ARG A 205 19.97 -14.42 -3.18
CA ARG A 205 18.79 -13.65 -3.62
C ARG A 205 19.13 -12.18 -3.92
N ARG A 206 19.89 -11.51 -3.04
CA ARG A 206 20.30 -10.12 -3.27
C ARG A 206 21.11 -9.95 -4.55
N HIS A 207 22.02 -10.89 -4.84
CA HIS A 207 22.84 -10.84 -6.04
C HIS A 207 22.05 -11.18 -7.32
N SER A 208 21.06 -12.06 -7.24
CA SER A 208 20.20 -12.40 -8.38
C SER A 208 19.20 -11.30 -8.72
N MET A 209 18.70 -10.58 -7.72
CA MET A 209 17.72 -9.49 -7.93
C MET A 209 18.36 -8.18 -8.43
N ALA A 210 19.61 -7.91 -8.09
CA ALA A 210 20.32 -6.70 -8.52
C ALA A 210 20.41 -6.57 -10.06
N ALA A 211 20.22 -7.67 -10.80
CA ALA A 211 20.34 -7.72 -12.26
C ALA A 211 19.01 -7.53 -13.04
N ARG A 212 17.88 -7.36 -12.36
CA ARG A 212 16.56 -7.36 -13.01
C ARG A 212 15.77 -6.09 -12.68
N ARG A 213 16.20 -4.95 -13.22
CA ARG A 213 15.34 -3.74 -13.22
C ARG A 213 14.49 -3.77 -14.49
N ASP A 214 13.17 -3.80 -14.32
CA ASP A 214 12.24 -3.60 -15.43
C ASP A 214 12.09 -2.08 -15.65
N PRO A 215 12.42 -1.54 -16.83
CA PRO A 215 12.34 -0.12 -17.12
C PRO A 215 10.91 0.37 -17.37
N ARG A 216 9.93 -0.54 -17.47
CA ARG A 216 8.53 -0.15 -17.68
C ARG A 216 7.97 0.58 -16.46
N GLN A 217 7.12 1.56 -16.69
CA GLN A 217 6.33 2.18 -15.63
C GLN A 217 5.42 1.15 -14.96
N ARG A 218 5.16 1.33 -13.68
CA ARG A 218 4.28 0.41 -12.93
C ARG A 218 2.85 0.44 -13.43
N VAL A 219 2.37 1.64 -13.81
CA VAL A 219 1.11 1.85 -14.52
C VAL A 219 1.36 2.94 -15.54
N ASP A 220 1.08 2.72 -16.81
CA ASP A 220 1.19 3.78 -17.80
C ASP A 220 0.08 4.84 -17.65
N PRO A 221 0.25 6.07 -18.18
CA PRO A 221 -0.69 7.16 -17.98
C PRO A 221 -2.11 6.88 -18.50
N ALA A 222 -2.27 6.10 -19.58
CA ALA A 222 -3.58 5.77 -20.11
C ALA A 222 -4.32 4.81 -19.18
N ARG A 223 -3.64 3.78 -18.67
CA ARG A 223 -4.21 2.84 -17.68
C ARG A 223 -4.46 3.53 -16.33
N PHE A 224 -3.59 4.46 -15.92
CA PHE A 224 -3.85 5.29 -14.75
C PHE A 224 -5.19 6.03 -14.88
N GLY A 225 -5.44 6.68 -16.03
CA GLY A 225 -6.73 7.31 -16.30
C GLY A 225 -7.90 6.33 -16.25
N GLN A 226 -7.75 5.14 -16.85
CA GLN A 226 -8.79 4.09 -16.81
C GLN A 226 -9.08 3.61 -15.37
N HIS A 227 -8.05 3.43 -14.53
CA HIS A 227 -8.25 3.03 -13.14
C HIS A 227 -9.02 4.10 -12.34
N LEU A 228 -8.68 5.38 -12.55
CA LEU A 228 -9.43 6.48 -11.92
C LEU A 228 -10.89 6.50 -12.38
N GLU A 229 -11.12 6.45 -13.70
CA GLU A 229 -12.46 6.42 -14.28
C GLU A 229 -13.30 5.27 -13.71
N GLU A 230 -12.72 4.10 -13.60
CA GLU A 230 -13.40 2.93 -13.07
C GLU A 230 -13.69 3.06 -11.57
N MET A 231 -12.75 3.53 -10.76
CA MET A 231 -12.98 3.79 -9.33
C MET A 231 -14.11 4.79 -9.11
N ILE A 232 -14.13 5.88 -9.90
CA ILE A 232 -15.19 6.90 -9.83
C ILE A 232 -16.54 6.34 -10.26
N THR A 233 -16.56 5.54 -11.32
CA THR A 233 -17.78 4.93 -11.84
C THR A 233 -18.39 3.94 -10.84
N LEU A 234 -17.54 3.09 -10.23
CA LEU A 234 -17.95 2.16 -9.17
C LEU A 234 -18.52 2.90 -7.96
N ALA A 235 -17.82 3.93 -7.48
CA ALA A 235 -18.26 4.74 -6.35
C ALA A 235 -19.61 5.43 -6.65
N ARG A 236 -19.76 6.01 -7.85
CA ARG A 236 -20.97 6.67 -8.28
C ARG A 236 -22.17 5.72 -8.38
N ALA A 237 -21.96 4.47 -8.81
CA ALA A 237 -23.01 3.45 -8.87
C ALA A 237 -23.58 3.14 -7.47
N ASP A 238 -22.78 3.28 -6.42
CA ASP A 238 -23.19 3.13 -5.02
C ASP A 238 -23.62 4.46 -4.36
N GLY A 239 -23.77 5.54 -5.14
CA GLY A 239 -24.18 6.86 -4.63
C GLY A 239 -23.08 7.59 -3.84
N VAL A 240 -21.81 7.22 -3.99
CA VAL A 240 -20.67 7.79 -3.27
C VAL A 240 -20.15 9.02 -3.99
N HIS A 241 -20.04 10.14 -3.29
CA HIS A 241 -19.37 11.34 -3.79
C HIS A 241 -17.87 11.10 -3.91
N THR A 242 -17.24 11.55 -4.99
CA THR A 242 -15.82 11.28 -5.22
C THR A 242 -15.07 12.56 -5.53
N MET A 243 -13.90 12.73 -4.89
CA MET A 243 -12.91 13.74 -5.24
C MET A 243 -11.53 13.09 -5.44
N ALA A 244 -10.66 13.79 -6.17
CA ALA A 244 -9.28 13.38 -6.35
C ALA A 244 -8.30 14.39 -5.77
N LEU A 245 -7.14 13.90 -5.34
CA LEU A 245 -6.01 14.71 -4.90
C LEU A 245 -4.95 14.73 -5.99
N SER A 246 -4.40 15.90 -6.26
CA SER A 246 -3.27 16.08 -7.15
C SER A 246 -2.07 16.58 -6.35
N PHE A 247 -1.04 15.77 -6.22
CA PHE A 247 0.21 16.15 -5.59
C PHE A 247 1.19 16.70 -6.63
N SER A 248 1.94 17.71 -6.27
CA SER A 248 2.80 18.48 -7.21
C SER A 248 3.79 17.64 -8.01
N ALA A 249 4.23 16.48 -7.50
CA ALA A 249 5.13 15.59 -8.23
C ALA A 249 4.50 14.97 -9.49
N THR A 250 3.16 14.96 -9.58
CA THR A 250 2.40 14.39 -10.70
C THR A 250 1.47 15.40 -11.37
N GLN A 251 1.44 16.67 -10.93
CA GLN A 251 0.56 17.70 -11.49
C GLN A 251 0.91 18.06 -12.92
N GLN A 252 2.18 18.00 -13.26
CA GLN A 252 2.68 18.28 -14.62
C GLN A 252 3.01 16.96 -15.32
N GLY A 253 2.75 16.93 -16.64
CA GLY A 253 3.04 15.75 -17.44
C GLY A 253 1.87 14.75 -17.53
N PRO A 254 2.12 13.56 -18.10
CA PRO A 254 1.06 12.66 -18.58
C PRO A 254 0.07 12.19 -17.52
N TYR A 255 0.50 12.05 -16.26
CA TYR A 255 -0.38 11.62 -15.16
C TYR A 255 -1.30 12.76 -14.68
N GLY A 256 -0.78 14.00 -14.63
CA GLY A 256 -1.60 15.17 -14.33
C GLY A 256 -2.63 15.44 -15.41
N GLU A 257 -2.24 15.28 -16.68
CA GLU A 257 -3.15 15.40 -17.83
C GLU A 257 -4.24 14.32 -17.79
N ALA A 258 -3.87 13.07 -17.51
CA ALA A 258 -4.83 11.97 -17.38
C ALA A 258 -5.83 12.23 -16.23
N LEU A 259 -5.35 12.66 -15.06
CA LEU A 259 -6.22 13.02 -13.93
C LEU A 259 -7.16 14.17 -14.30
N ALA A 260 -6.65 15.25 -14.91
CA ALA A 260 -7.47 16.40 -15.30
C ALA A 260 -8.52 16.02 -16.35
N SER A 261 -8.17 15.17 -17.32
CA SER A 261 -9.09 14.66 -18.32
C SER A 261 -10.24 13.88 -17.69
N VAL A 262 -9.93 12.89 -16.84
CA VAL A 262 -10.95 12.08 -16.14
C VAL A 262 -11.81 12.94 -15.22
N ALA A 263 -11.19 13.85 -14.46
CA ALA A 263 -11.92 14.75 -13.56
C ALA A 263 -12.90 15.64 -14.31
N THR A 264 -12.49 16.18 -15.48
CA THR A 264 -13.37 16.98 -16.34
C THR A 264 -14.50 16.13 -16.93
N GLN A 265 -14.17 14.96 -17.50
CA GLN A 265 -15.15 14.07 -18.12
C GLN A 265 -16.22 13.61 -17.14
N LEU A 266 -15.81 13.25 -15.93
CA LEU A 266 -16.71 12.73 -14.90
C LEU A 266 -17.21 13.79 -13.92
N ALA A 267 -16.85 15.07 -14.12
CA ALA A 267 -17.25 16.21 -13.29
C ALA A 267 -17.01 15.92 -11.79
N ILE A 268 -15.79 15.52 -11.42
CA ILE A 268 -15.38 15.38 -10.03
C ILE A 268 -14.45 16.52 -9.62
N PRO A 269 -14.50 17.00 -8.37
CA PRO A 269 -13.56 17.99 -7.86
C PRO A 269 -12.15 17.41 -7.70
N VAL A 270 -11.15 18.27 -7.96
CA VAL A 270 -9.73 17.96 -7.71
C VAL A 270 -9.18 18.97 -6.71
N VAL A 271 -8.57 18.48 -5.65
CA VAL A 271 -7.79 19.29 -4.70
C VAL A 271 -6.32 19.19 -5.08
N THR A 272 -5.72 20.30 -5.44
CA THR A 272 -4.31 20.39 -5.83
C THR A 272 -3.48 20.88 -4.65
N TYR A 273 -2.51 20.05 -4.22
CA TYR A 273 -1.62 20.39 -3.13
C TYR A 273 -0.27 20.92 -3.63
N GLN A 274 0.11 22.11 -3.19
CA GLN A 274 1.37 22.80 -3.54
C GLN A 274 2.16 23.26 -2.30
N GLY A 275 1.78 22.80 -1.11
CA GLY A 275 2.37 23.23 0.16
C GLY A 275 3.74 22.63 0.49
N PRO A 276 4.24 22.85 1.73
CA PRO A 276 5.54 22.37 2.20
C PRO A 276 5.66 20.85 2.16
N ARG A 277 6.83 20.35 1.72
CA ARG A 277 7.11 18.92 1.56
C ARG A 277 8.39 18.53 2.27
N PHE A 278 8.41 17.29 2.77
CA PHE A 278 9.56 16.65 3.39
C PHE A 278 10.60 16.22 2.32
N ASP A 279 10.12 15.73 1.18
CA ASP A 279 10.90 15.32 0.03
C ASP A 279 10.20 15.74 -1.29
N VAL A 280 10.44 15.02 -2.38
CA VAL A 280 9.87 15.37 -3.70
C VAL A 280 8.36 15.20 -3.77
N VAL A 281 7.75 14.41 -2.86
CA VAL A 281 6.31 14.08 -2.92
C VAL A 281 5.58 14.24 -1.60
N HIS A 282 6.19 13.88 -0.46
CA HIS A 282 5.48 13.77 0.82
C HIS A 282 5.34 15.13 1.51
N PRO A 283 4.12 15.54 1.90
CA PRO A 283 3.90 16.73 2.71
C PRO A 283 4.61 16.66 4.07
N THR A 284 5.05 17.82 4.59
CA THR A 284 5.43 17.95 6.02
C THR A 284 4.18 17.85 6.92
N ALA A 285 4.37 17.80 8.24
CA ALA A 285 3.24 17.83 9.19
C ALA A 285 2.35 19.08 8.98
N GLU A 286 2.97 20.26 8.76
CA GLU A 286 2.25 21.49 8.39
C GLU A 286 1.54 21.32 7.04
N GLY A 287 2.21 20.71 6.07
CA GLY A 287 1.67 20.43 4.75
C GLY A 287 0.45 19.52 4.79
N TYR A 288 0.46 18.47 5.60
CA TYR A 288 -0.73 17.63 5.80
C TYR A 288 -1.89 18.39 6.45
N GLY A 289 -1.58 19.31 7.39
CA GLY A 289 -2.57 20.21 7.95
C GLY A 289 -3.22 21.11 6.91
N ALA A 290 -2.41 21.75 6.06
CA ALA A 290 -2.88 22.58 4.98
C ALA A 290 -3.70 21.79 3.94
N LEU A 291 -3.26 20.59 3.58
CA LEU A 291 -4.01 19.70 2.68
C LEU A 291 -5.39 19.33 3.27
N ALA A 292 -5.46 19.00 4.54
CA ALA A 292 -6.73 18.68 5.20
C ALA A 292 -7.71 19.87 5.18
N ALA A 293 -7.20 21.09 5.40
CA ALA A 293 -8.01 22.31 5.31
C ALA A 293 -8.53 22.56 3.88
N LEU A 294 -7.69 22.39 2.85
CA LEU A 294 -8.11 22.48 1.44
C LEU A 294 -9.17 21.43 1.08
N ILE A 295 -9.03 20.20 1.61
CA ILE A 295 -10.02 19.15 1.41
C ILE A 295 -11.35 19.57 2.05
N LEU A 296 -11.32 20.01 3.31
CA LEU A 296 -12.54 20.44 4.01
C LEU A 296 -13.24 21.58 3.27
N GLU A 297 -12.51 22.63 2.88
CA GLU A 297 -13.05 23.74 2.08
C GLU A 297 -13.72 23.24 0.79
N ARG A 298 -13.10 22.27 0.11
CA ARG A 298 -13.70 21.69 -1.10
C ARG A 298 -14.94 20.87 -0.78
N LEU A 299 -14.97 20.10 0.29
CA LEU A 299 -16.15 19.33 0.72
C LEU A 299 -17.33 20.25 1.05
N GLU A 300 -17.07 21.39 1.71
CA GLU A 300 -18.07 22.44 1.99
C GLU A 300 -18.58 23.09 0.71
N HIS A 301 -17.68 23.46 -0.20
CA HIS A 301 -18.05 24.06 -1.49
C HIS A 301 -18.94 23.15 -2.33
N GLU A 302 -18.71 21.84 -2.30
CA GLU A 302 -19.55 20.83 -2.98
C GLU A 302 -20.87 20.53 -2.23
N GLY A 303 -21.05 21.06 -1.01
CA GLY A 303 -22.22 20.79 -0.17
C GLY A 303 -22.28 19.35 0.36
N TRP A 304 -21.14 18.67 0.43
CA TRP A 304 -21.09 17.29 0.94
C TRP A 304 -20.92 17.23 2.46
N VAL A 305 -20.41 18.28 3.04
CA VAL A 305 -20.38 18.52 4.48
C VAL A 305 -20.96 19.92 4.77
N GLU A 306 -21.70 20.04 5.86
CA GLU A 306 -22.35 21.29 6.29
C GLU A 306 -21.48 22.04 7.29
#